data_bba5f1c63cff713d20c2b65ac1265387
#
_entry.id   bba5f1c63cff713d20c2b65ac1265387
#
_cell.length_a   1.000
_cell.length_b   1.000
_cell.length_c   1.000
_cell.angle_alpha   90.00
_cell.angle_beta   90.00
_cell.angle_gamma   90.00
#
_symmetry.space_group_name_H-M   'P 1'
#
loop_
_entity.id
_entity.type
_entity.pdbx_description
1 polymer ?
#
loop_
_entity_poly.entity_id
_entity_poly.type
_entity_poly.pdbx_seq_one_letter_code
_entity_poly.pdbx_strand_id
1 'polypeptide(L)'
;MVRLARSKPARLLSPQIDQDPEELAALLDTNVAIYLRNDERTVSFRIAELIKPPKMSIVTRVELDGGIYAKPQFTTKRLAAVDILLRSIDVLDLDQRSAEAYRAIVAQSGFSRRRVADRTIVATALVHDLTLVTMNGADFNDIAGLKLEVWDAA
;
A
#
# COMPACT_ATOMS: atom_id res chain seq x y z
N MET A 1 -20.84 20.79 33.60
CA MET A 1 -20.77 21.17 32.19
C MET A 1 -20.53 19.90 31.38
N VAL A 2 -21.58 19.32 30.82
CA VAL A 2 -21.49 18.10 30.01
C VAL A 2 -21.05 18.52 28.60
N ARG A 3 -19.84 18.10 28.16
CA ARG A 3 -19.42 18.27 26.78
C ARG A 3 -20.23 17.30 25.92
N LEU A 4 -21.19 17.83 25.17
CA LEU A 4 -21.87 17.10 24.12
C LEU A 4 -20.84 16.69 23.07
N ALA A 5 -20.58 15.38 23.00
CA ALA A 5 -19.81 14.80 21.90
C ALA A 5 -20.54 15.14 20.59
N ARG A 6 -19.90 15.91 19.72
CA ARG A 6 -20.41 16.13 18.37
C ARG A 6 -20.33 14.79 17.64
N SER A 7 -21.49 14.17 17.44
CA SER A 7 -21.61 13.02 16.55
C SER A 7 -21.18 13.45 15.15
N LYS A 8 -20.15 12.80 14.61
CA LYS A 8 -19.79 12.94 13.21
C LYS A 8 -20.98 12.49 12.35
N PRO A 9 -21.37 13.23 11.30
CA PRO A 9 -22.44 12.79 10.42
C PRO A 9 -22.07 11.46 9.79
N ALA A 10 -23.01 10.51 9.77
CA ALA A 10 -22.87 9.25 9.08
C ALA A 10 -22.52 9.52 7.61
N ARG A 11 -21.29 9.21 7.20
CA ARG A 11 -20.88 9.25 5.80
C ARG A 11 -21.48 8.05 5.10
N LEU A 12 -22.52 8.30 4.30
CA LEU A 12 -23.11 7.33 3.41
C LEU A 12 -22.09 6.94 2.32
N LEU A 13 -21.64 5.66 2.38
CA LEU A 13 -21.21 4.83 1.27
C LEU A 13 -20.01 5.34 0.45
N SER A 14 -18.84 5.16 1.01
CA SER A 14 -17.66 4.82 0.24
C SER A 14 -16.93 3.68 0.98
N PRO A 15 -16.39 2.66 0.33
CA PRO A 15 -15.59 1.63 1.01
C PRO A 15 -14.23 2.15 1.47
N GLN A 16 -14.03 3.45 1.45
CA GLN A 16 -12.91 4.10 2.09
C GLN A 16 -13.18 4.11 3.58
N ILE A 17 -12.52 3.20 4.28
CA ILE A 17 -12.45 3.26 5.74
C ILE A 17 -11.57 4.47 6.03
N ASP A 18 -12.21 5.54 6.49
CA ASP A 18 -11.55 6.73 7.05
C ASP A 18 -10.99 6.30 8.41
N GLN A 19 -9.94 5.45 8.37
CA GLN A 19 -9.24 5.05 9.59
C GLN A 19 -8.46 6.25 10.09
N ASP A 20 -8.55 6.47 11.40
CA ASP A 20 -7.67 7.40 12.07
C ASP A 20 -6.22 7.02 11.69
N PRO A 21 -5.38 7.95 11.23
CA PRO A 21 -3.98 7.68 10.90
C PRO A 21 -3.24 6.94 12.01
N GLU A 22 -3.65 7.13 13.25
CA GLU A 22 -3.07 6.46 14.41
C GLU A 22 -3.35 4.94 14.44
N GLU A 23 -4.42 4.48 13.79
CA GLU A 23 -4.83 3.07 13.79
C GLU A 23 -4.48 2.35 12.49
N LEU A 24 -3.92 3.06 11.51
CA LEU A 24 -3.66 2.52 10.18
C LEU A 24 -2.56 1.45 10.18
N ALA A 25 -2.95 0.20 9.96
CA ALA A 25 -2.00 -0.88 9.66
C ALA A 25 -1.83 -0.95 8.13
N ALA A 26 -0.84 -0.25 7.61
CA ALA A 26 -0.67 0.01 6.19
C ALA A 26 0.21 -1.01 5.48
N LEU A 27 -0.22 -1.45 4.30
CA LEU A 27 0.61 -2.05 3.27
C LEU A 27 0.76 -1.04 2.13
N LEU A 28 1.99 -0.65 1.81
CA LEU A 28 2.24 0.32 0.75
C LEU A 28 2.17 -0.36 -0.62
N ASP A 29 1.36 0.19 -1.53
CA ASP A 29 1.43 -0.14 -2.94
C ASP A 29 2.75 0.36 -3.54
N THR A 30 3.19 -0.26 -4.64
CA THR A 30 4.49 0.03 -5.23
C THR A 30 4.65 1.50 -5.61
N ASN A 31 3.62 2.14 -6.15
CA ASN A 31 3.71 3.57 -6.48
C ASN A 31 3.95 4.46 -5.25
N VAL A 32 3.31 4.16 -4.12
CA VAL A 32 3.57 4.88 -2.86
C VAL A 32 5.00 4.65 -2.38
N ALA A 33 5.49 3.41 -2.44
CA ALA A 33 6.86 3.07 -2.09
C ALA A 33 7.90 3.78 -2.99
N ILE A 34 7.61 3.93 -4.29
CA ILE A 34 8.45 4.69 -5.22
C ILE A 34 8.50 6.17 -4.85
N TYR A 35 7.37 6.78 -4.53
CA TYR A 35 7.33 8.18 -4.08
C TYR A 35 8.10 8.36 -2.76
N LEU A 36 7.97 7.41 -1.85
CA LEU A 36 8.73 7.43 -0.58
C LEU A 36 10.24 7.28 -0.83
N ARG A 37 10.65 6.37 -1.72
CA ARG A 37 12.05 6.22 -2.16
C ARG A 37 12.61 7.51 -2.73
N ASN A 38 11.81 8.24 -3.49
CA ASN A 38 12.18 9.50 -4.12
C ASN A 38 12.11 10.69 -3.16
N ASP A 39 11.79 10.44 -1.89
CA ASP A 39 11.61 11.47 -0.87
C ASP A 39 10.56 12.53 -1.28
N GLU A 40 9.46 12.08 -1.90
CA GLU A 40 8.36 12.94 -2.22
C GLU A 40 7.73 13.47 -0.92
N ARG A 41 7.61 14.77 -0.81
CA ARG A 41 7.36 15.46 0.45
C ARG A 41 6.05 15.08 1.13
N THR A 42 4.98 15.00 0.37
CA THR A 42 3.65 14.67 0.90
C THR A 42 3.58 13.24 1.42
N VAL A 43 4.14 12.31 0.66
CA VAL A 43 4.20 10.88 1.05
C VAL A 43 5.10 10.71 2.27
N SER A 44 6.28 11.27 2.26
CA SER A 44 7.23 11.20 3.39
C SER A 44 6.61 11.76 4.67
N PHE A 45 5.87 12.87 4.57
CA PHE A 45 5.16 13.46 5.69
C PHE A 45 4.06 12.53 6.24
N ARG A 46 3.23 11.96 5.37
CA ARG A 46 2.17 11.03 5.78
C ARG A 46 2.72 9.75 6.42
N ILE A 47 3.82 9.22 5.88
CA ILE A 47 4.50 8.07 6.50
C ILE A 47 5.00 8.41 7.90
N ALA A 48 5.60 9.59 8.08
CA ALA A 48 6.10 10.04 9.38
C ALA A 48 4.99 10.22 10.43
N GLU A 49 3.75 10.48 10.01
CA GLU A 49 2.60 10.59 10.90
C GLU A 49 2.05 9.23 11.36
N LEU A 50 2.43 8.13 10.71
CA LEU A 50 1.95 6.80 11.10
C LEU A 50 2.58 6.37 12.43
N ILE A 51 1.76 5.96 13.39
CA ILE A 51 2.23 5.41 14.66
C ILE A 51 2.85 4.03 14.45
N LYS A 52 2.18 3.19 13.63
CA LYS A 52 2.70 1.88 13.27
C LYS A 52 3.49 2.00 11.97
N PRO A 53 4.75 1.49 11.90
CA PRO A 53 5.49 1.47 10.65
C PRO A 53 4.69 0.73 9.57
N PRO A 54 4.66 1.25 8.34
CA PRO A 54 4.01 0.55 7.23
C PRO A 54 4.81 -0.70 6.86
N LYS A 55 4.17 -1.59 6.12
CA LYS A 55 4.78 -2.78 5.54
C LYS A 55 4.73 -2.70 4.03
N MET A 56 5.53 -3.53 3.37
CA MET A 56 5.44 -3.72 1.92
C MET A 56 5.44 -5.20 1.58
N SER A 57 4.87 -5.53 0.42
CA SER A 57 4.94 -6.87 -0.15
C SER A 57 6.34 -7.15 -0.72
N ILE A 58 6.76 -8.41 -0.72
CA ILE A 58 7.95 -8.85 -1.46
C ILE A 58 7.87 -8.48 -2.95
N VAL A 59 6.68 -8.43 -3.52
CA VAL A 59 6.47 -7.99 -4.91
C VAL A 59 6.86 -6.52 -5.07
N THR A 60 6.44 -5.66 -4.16
CA THR A 60 6.88 -4.25 -4.14
C THR A 60 8.40 -4.14 -4.00
N ARG A 61 9.02 -4.95 -3.13
CA ARG A 61 10.47 -5.02 -2.98
C ARG A 61 11.15 -5.37 -4.30
N VAL A 62 10.66 -6.37 -5.01
CA VAL A 62 11.20 -6.78 -6.32
C VAL A 62 11.09 -5.66 -7.35
N GLU A 63 9.97 -4.97 -7.38
CA GLU A 63 9.77 -3.82 -8.29
C GLU A 63 10.71 -2.65 -7.95
N LEU A 64 10.92 -2.37 -6.67
CA LEU A 64 11.88 -1.33 -6.23
C LEU A 64 13.32 -1.71 -6.61
N ASP A 65 13.70 -2.96 -6.41
CA ASP A 65 15.04 -3.46 -6.77
C ASP A 65 15.27 -3.36 -8.29
N GLY A 66 14.28 -3.73 -9.11
CA GLY A 66 14.33 -3.55 -10.56
C GLY A 66 14.47 -2.07 -10.96
N GLY A 67 13.75 -1.20 -10.27
CA GLY A 67 13.81 0.24 -10.50
C GLY A 67 15.16 0.90 -10.17
N ILE A 68 15.99 0.29 -9.33
CA ILE A 68 17.35 0.77 -9.03
C ILE A 68 18.17 0.83 -10.31
N TYR A 69 18.06 -0.17 -11.17
CA TYR A 69 18.89 -0.36 -12.36
C TYR A 69 18.23 0.09 -13.66
N ALA A 70 16.96 0.48 -13.61
CA ALA A 70 16.19 0.86 -14.81
C ALA A 70 16.75 2.11 -15.52
N LYS A 71 17.38 3.01 -14.76
CA LYS A 71 18.02 4.24 -15.27
C LYS A 71 19.40 4.36 -14.64
N PRO A 72 20.48 4.06 -15.37
CA PRO A 72 21.85 4.01 -14.82
C PRO A 72 22.29 5.26 -14.09
N GLN A 73 21.85 6.44 -14.53
CA GLN A 73 22.18 7.71 -13.90
C GLN A 73 21.66 7.86 -12.47
N PHE A 74 20.64 7.07 -12.08
CA PHE A 74 20.05 7.12 -10.74
C PHE A 74 20.40 5.91 -9.87
N THR A 75 21.17 4.94 -10.36
CA THR A 75 21.43 3.67 -9.66
C THR A 75 22.00 3.89 -8.27
N THR A 76 23.05 4.67 -8.13
CA THR A 76 23.69 4.90 -6.82
C THR A 76 22.72 5.54 -5.82
N LYS A 77 21.98 6.55 -6.25
CA LYS A 77 21.00 7.24 -5.41
C LYS A 77 19.85 6.33 -5.00
N ARG A 78 19.32 5.56 -5.95
CA ARG A 78 18.19 4.65 -5.70
C ARG A 78 18.57 3.47 -4.83
N LEU A 79 19.76 2.92 -5.01
CA LEU A 79 20.28 1.84 -4.17
C LEU A 79 20.34 2.29 -2.70
N ALA A 80 20.94 3.44 -2.43
CA ALA A 80 21.00 4.00 -1.09
C ALA A 80 19.61 4.25 -0.48
N ALA A 81 18.68 4.78 -1.27
CA ALA A 81 17.33 5.06 -0.83
C ALA A 81 16.53 3.78 -0.51
N VAL A 82 16.64 2.75 -1.34
CA VAL A 82 15.99 1.45 -1.08
C VAL A 82 16.58 0.80 0.17
N ASP A 83 17.88 0.82 0.36
CA ASP A 83 18.53 0.27 1.56
C ASP A 83 18.03 0.97 2.84
N ILE A 84 17.81 2.28 2.78
CA ILE A 84 17.22 3.04 3.91
C ILE A 84 15.78 2.57 4.19
N LEU A 85 14.95 2.42 3.16
CA LEU A 85 13.58 1.94 3.32
C LEU A 85 13.54 0.56 3.98
N LEU A 86 14.41 -0.35 3.56
CA LEU A 86 14.45 -1.72 4.06
C LEU A 86 14.88 -1.85 5.52
N ARG A 87 15.49 -0.81 6.10
CA ARG A 87 15.81 -0.79 7.53
C ARG A 87 14.59 -0.49 8.41
N SER A 88 13.59 0.18 7.88
CA SER A 88 12.43 0.67 8.64
C SER A 88 11.10 0.06 8.23
N ILE A 89 11.03 -0.58 7.08
CA ILE A 89 9.79 -1.15 6.52
C ILE A 89 9.94 -2.65 6.40
N ASP A 90 9.11 -3.39 7.12
CA ASP A 90 9.07 -4.85 7.02
C ASP A 90 8.52 -5.30 5.66
N VAL A 91 9.17 -6.30 5.09
CA VAL A 91 8.75 -6.93 3.83
C VAL A 91 8.02 -8.22 4.13
N LEU A 92 6.80 -8.36 3.62
CA LEU A 92 5.98 -9.55 3.79
C LEU A 92 6.13 -10.48 2.59
N ASP A 93 6.36 -11.76 2.88
CA ASP A 93 6.51 -12.78 1.85
C ASP A 93 5.19 -13.10 1.15
N LEU A 94 5.29 -13.55 -0.10
CA LEU A 94 4.18 -14.11 -0.85
C LEU A 94 4.12 -15.61 -0.57
N ASP A 95 3.27 -16.01 0.33
CA ASP A 95 3.13 -17.40 0.77
C ASP A 95 1.94 -18.12 0.09
N GLN A 96 1.69 -19.37 0.50
CA GLN A 96 0.60 -20.17 -0.04
C GLN A 96 -0.78 -19.54 0.21
N ARG A 97 -0.98 -18.92 1.37
CA ARG A 97 -2.23 -18.21 1.69
C ARG A 97 -2.46 -17.02 0.76
N SER A 98 -1.39 -16.32 0.43
CA SER A 98 -1.43 -15.22 -0.54
C SER A 98 -1.79 -15.74 -1.93
N ALA A 99 -1.27 -16.89 -2.35
CA ALA A 99 -1.63 -17.50 -3.62
C ALA A 99 -3.10 -17.93 -3.65
N GLU A 100 -3.63 -18.46 -2.57
CA GLU A 100 -5.05 -18.81 -2.43
C GLU A 100 -5.95 -17.57 -2.49
N ALA A 101 -5.56 -16.48 -1.81
CA ALA A 101 -6.27 -15.21 -1.88
C ALA A 101 -6.23 -14.61 -3.31
N TYR A 102 -5.09 -14.69 -3.98
CA TYR A 102 -4.98 -14.29 -5.39
C TYR A 102 -5.93 -15.10 -6.29
N ARG A 103 -6.00 -16.42 -6.11
CA ARG A 103 -6.94 -17.27 -6.85
C ARG A 103 -8.39 -16.79 -6.68
N ALA A 104 -8.80 -16.45 -5.46
CA ALA A 104 -10.13 -15.94 -5.17
C ALA A 104 -10.40 -14.60 -5.87
N ILE A 105 -9.42 -13.70 -5.89
CA ILE A 105 -9.51 -12.42 -6.61
C ILE A 105 -9.73 -12.64 -8.09
N VAL A 106 -8.93 -13.50 -8.72
CA VAL A 106 -9.01 -13.81 -10.15
C VAL A 106 -10.33 -14.50 -10.50
N ALA A 107 -10.81 -15.40 -9.64
CA ALA A 107 -12.10 -16.05 -9.84
C ALA A 107 -13.26 -15.06 -9.88
N GLN A 108 -13.19 -14.00 -9.10
CA GLN A 108 -14.22 -12.97 -9.03
C GLN A 108 -14.09 -11.88 -10.10
N SER A 109 -12.86 -11.44 -10.35
CA SER A 109 -12.58 -10.24 -11.17
C SER A 109 -12.01 -10.56 -12.55
N GLY A 110 -11.71 -11.84 -12.85
CA GLY A 110 -11.09 -12.29 -14.08
C GLY A 110 -9.56 -12.16 -14.09
N PHE A 111 -8.92 -12.91 -14.98
CA PHE A 111 -7.47 -12.88 -15.15
C PHE A 111 -7.04 -11.71 -16.04
N SER A 112 -5.99 -11.00 -15.60
CA SER A 112 -5.29 -9.99 -16.38
C SER A 112 -3.79 -10.06 -16.09
N ARG A 113 -2.99 -10.31 -17.14
CA ARG A 113 -1.53 -10.35 -17.01
C ARG A 113 -0.96 -9.03 -16.50
N ARG A 114 -1.54 -7.92 -16.90
CA ARG A 114 -1.10 -6.58 -16.48
C ARG A 114 -1.32 -6.31 -15.00
N ARG A 115 -2.24 -7.02 -14.36
CA ARG A 115 -2.64 -6.82 -12.95
C ARG A 115 -2.08 -7.86 -12.00
N VAL A 116 -1.21 -8.77 -12.46
CA VAL A 116 -0.67 -9.83 -11.60
C VAL A 116 0.07 -9.25 -10.41
N ALA A 117 0.96 -8.30 -10.61
CA ALA A 117 1.70 -7.66 -9.51
C ALA A 117 0.76 -6.96 -8.53
N ASP A 118 -0.13 -6.11 -9.01
CA ASP A 118 -1.07 -5.38 -8.15
C ASP A 118 -1.97 -6.32 -7.36
N ARG A 119 -2.46 -7.38 -7.99
CA ARG A 119 -3.35 -8.33 -7.32
C ARG A 119 -2.65 -9.25 -6.33
N THR A 120 -1.37 -9.53 -6.52
CA THR A 120 -0.56 -10.25 -5.52
C THR A 120 -0.26 -9.36 -4.31
N ILE A 121 -0.08 -8.07 -4.50
CA ILE A 121 0.01 -7.09 -3.40
C ILE A 121 -1.30 -7.03 -2.62
N VAL A 122 -2.44 -6.96 -3.31
CA VAL A 122 -3.77 -7.03 -2.69
C VAL A 122 -3.95 -8.32 -1.89
N ALA A 123 -3.56 -9.46 -2.45
CA ALA A 123 -3.62 -10.74 -1.75
C ALA A 123 -2.85 -10.72 -0.43
N THR A 124 -1.67 -10.11 -0.43
CA THR A 124 -0.88 -9.90 0.79
C THR A 124 -1.62 -9.05 1.82
N ALA A 125 -2.25 -7.96 1.38
CA ALA A 125 -3.06 -7.11 2.25
C ALA A 125 -4.22 -7.87 2.89
N LEU A 126 -4.94 -8.67 2.11
CA LEU A 126 -6.07 -9.47 2.59
C LEU A 126 -5.65 -10.53 3.60
N VAL A 127 -4.56 -11.25 3.33
CA VAL A 127 -4.05 -12.32 4.21
C VAL A 127 -3.61 -11.77 5.56
N HIS A 128 -3.02 -10.59 5.59
CA HIS A 128 -2.49 -9.96 6.80
C HIS A 128 -3.45 -8.94 7.43
N ASP A 129 -4.66 -8.81 6.90
CA ASP A 129 -5.67 -7.83 7.36
C ASP A 129 -5.12 -6.40 7.42
N LEU A 130 -4.39 -6.00 6.37
CA LEU A 130 -3.79 -4.68 6.24
C LEU A 130 -4.62 -3.79 5.32
N THR A 131 -4.54 -2.49 5.54
CA THR A 131 -5.08 -1.50 4.62
C THR A 131 -4.07 -1.22 3.52
N LEU A 132 -4.47 -1.45 2.27
CA LEU A 132 -3.64 -1.08 1.12
C LEU A 132 -3.66 0.43 0.94
N VAL A 133 -2.49 1.05 0.98
CA VAL A 133 -2.31 2.46 0.69
C VAL A 133 -1.81 2.60 -0.74
N THR A 134 -2.57 3.30 -1.56
CA THR A 134 -2.26 3.50 -2.98
C THR A 134 -2.53 4.94 -3.41
N MET A 135 -1.93 5.35 -4.50
CA MET A 135 -2.23 6.63 -5.16
C MET A 135 -3.21 6.45 -6.33
N ASN A 136 -3.56 5.21 -6.67
CA ASN A 136 -4.47 4.90 -7.78
C ASN A 136 -5.61 4.00 -7.32
N GLY A 137 -6.58 4.59 -6.61
CA GLY A 137 -7.71 3.86 -6.05
C GLY A 137 -8.60 3.18 -7.10
N ALA A 138 -8.66 3.71 -8.32
CA ALA A 138 -9.50 3.15 -9.38
C ALA A 138 -9.11 1.72 -9.78
N ASP A 139 -7.83 1.36 -9.66
CA ASP A 139 -7.34 0.02 -10.00
C ASP A 139 -7.79 -1.06 -9.00
N PHE A 140 -8.30 -0.68 -7.84
CA PHE A 140 -8.61 -1.58 -6.73
C PHE A 140 -10.08 -1.57 -6.29
N ASN A 141 -10.93 -0.79 -6.94
CA ASN A 141 -12.34 -0.62 -6.53
C ASN A 141 -13.19 -1.89 -6.67
N ASP A 142 -12.77 -2.84 -7.51
CA ASP A 142 -13.50 -4.06 -7.82
C ASP A 142 -13.17 -5.25 -6.90
N ILE A 143 -12.37 -5.03 -5.85
CA ILE A 143 -11.91 -6.11 -4.98
C ILE A 143 -12.71 -6.13 -3.68
N ALA A 144 -13.49 -7.19 -3.50
CA ALA A 144 -14.29 -7.38 -2.29
C ALA A 144 -13.41 -7.61 -1.05
N GLY A 145 -13.79 -6.98 0.06
CA GLY A 145 -13.13 -7.17 1.34
C GLY A 145 -11.80 -6.42 1.51
N LEU A 146 -11.32 -5.73 0.48
CA LEU A 146 -10.10 -4.94 0.55
C LEU A 146 -10.33 -3.66 1.35
N LYS A 147 -9.52 -3.44 2.37
CA LYS A 147 -9.40 -2.14 3.03
C LYS A 147 -8.45 -1.27 2.20
N LEU A 148 -8.96 -0.17 1.69
CA LEU A 148 -8.24 0.71 0.78
C LEU A 148 -8.19 2.13 1.32
N GLU A 149 -7.00 2.73 1.28
CA GLU A 149 -6.80 4.15 1.52
C GLU A 149 -6.05 4.77 0.33
N VAL A 150 -6.60 5.84 -0.22
CA VAL A 150 -6.02 6.54 -1.38
C VAL A 150 -5.32 7.80 -0.91
N TRP A 151 -4.05 7.91 -1.25
CA TRP A 151 -3.26 9.12 -1.00
C TRP A 151 -3.05 9.87 -2.32
N ASP A 152 -3.27 11.17 -2.28
CA ASP A 152 -2.97 12.02 -3.43
C ASP A 152 -1.53 12.51 -3.36
N ALA A 153 -0.81 12.42 -4.48
CA ALA A 153 0.43 13.15 -4.65
C ALA A 153 0.13 14.65 -4.79
N ALA A 154 0.86 15.46 -4.08
CA ALA A 154 0.74 16.91 -4.23
C ALA A 154 1.30 17.38 -5.57
#